data_31395228a5b8d72766054b120e8f73b6
#
_entry.id   31395228a5b8d72766054b120e8f73b6
#
_cell.length_a   1.000
_cell.length_b   1.000
_cell.length_c   1.000
_cell.angle_alpha   90.00
_cell.angle_beta   90.00
_cell.angle_gamma   90.00
#
_symmetry.space_group_name_H-M   'P 1'
#
loop_
_entity.id
_entity.type
_entity.pdbx_description
1 polymer ?
#
loop_
_entity_poly.entity_id
_entity_poly.type
_entity_poly.pdbx_seq_one_letter_code
_entity_poly.pdbx_strand_id
1 'polypeptide(L)'
;MKKVLITGAAGFLGSHLCDRFLAEGFHVVGMDNLITGNINNLSHLFPEKHFEFYHHDVSKFVHVPGDLDYILHFASPASPIDYLKMPIQTMKVGALGTHNLCGLAKAKKARLLIAST
;
A
#
# COMPACT_ATOMS: atom_id res chain seq x y z
N MET A 1 12.36 -11.53 -11.12
CA MET A 1 11.79 -10.17 -10.94
C MET A 1 11.38 -9.99 -9.48
N LYS A 2 11.82 -8.91 -8.87
CA LYS A 2 11.43 -8.61 -7.51
C LYS A 2 10.02 -8.05 -7.44
N LYS A 3 9.34 -8.27 -6.31
CA LYS A 3 7.95 -7.90 -6.12
C LYS A 3 7.83 -7.00 -4.89
N VAL A 4 7.06 -5.91 -5.04
CA VAL A 4 6.81 -4.95 -3.97
C VAL A 4 5.31 -4.76 -3.76
N LEU A 5 4.89 -4.73 -2.49
CA LEU A 5 3.55 -4.34 -2.10
C LEU A 5 3.60 -2.88 -1.63
N ILE A 6 2.75 -2.04 -2.20
CA ILE A 6 2.65 -0.64 -1.82
C ILE A 6 1.23 -0.41 -1.31
N THR A 7 1.09 -0.14 -0.01
CA THR A 7 -0.20 0.24 0.57
C THR A 7 -0.37 1.75 0.48
N GLY A 8 -1.60 2.22 0.43
CA GLY A 8 -1.86 3.63 0.11
C GLY A 8 -1.54 3.96 -1.33
N ALA A 9 -1.64 2.97 -2.22
CA ALA A 9 -1.18 3.07 -3.60
C ALA A 9 -1.92 4.14 -4.40
N ALA A 10 -3.19 4.40 -4.10
CA ALA A 10 -3.99 5.40 -4.81
C ALA A 10 -3.83 6.81 -4.26
N GLY A 11 -2.99 7.00 -3.23
CA GLY A 11 -2.64 8.31 -2.71
C GLY A 11 -1.57 8.99 -3.56
N PHE A 12 -1.21 10.21 -3.17
CA PHE A 12 -0.22 10.99 -3.92
C PHE A 12 1.15 10.30 -3.96
N LEU A 13 1.73 10.04 -2.80
CA LEU A 13 3.04 9.39 -2.74
C LEU A 13 3.00 7.95 -3.22
N GLY A 14 1.96 7.21 -2.82
CA GLY A 14 1.81 5.81 -3.19
C GLY A 14 1.73 5.60 -4.69
N SER A 15 0.98 6.44 -5.41
CA SER A 15 0.86 6.32 -6.86
C SER A 15 2.18 6.62 -7.57
N HIS A 16 2.93 7.62 -7.10
CA HIS A 16 4.27 7.91 -7.65
C HIS A 16 5.24 6.77 -7.37
N LEU A 17 5.16 6.15 -6.21
CA LEU A 17 5.99 4.98 -5.90
C LEU A 17 5.65 3.79 -6.81
N CYS A 18 4.37 3.59 -7.11
CA CYS A 18 3.98 2.54 -8.07
C CYS A 18 4.64 2.79 -9.43
N ASP A 19 4.60 4.02 -9.93
CA ASP A 19 5.24 4.39 -11.20
C ASP A 19 6.73 4.11 -11.15
N ARG A 20 7.41 4.51 -10.08
CA ARG A 20 8.85 4.39 -9.97
C ARG A 20 9.29 2.93 -9.88
N PHE A 21 8.60 2.12 -9.07
CA PHE A 21 8.98 0.72 -8.94
C PHE A 21 8.73 -0.07 -10.23
N LEU A 22 7.65 0.26 -10.96
CA LEU A 22 7.43 -0.33 -12.29
C LEU A 22 8.55 0.05 -13.25
N ALA A 23 8.99 1.31 -13.24
CA ALA A 23 10.08 1.78 -14.09
C ALA A 23 11.40 1.09 -13.74
N GLU A 24 11.59 0.70 -12.48
CA GLU A 24 12.79 -0.01 -12.03
C GLU A 24 12.73 -1.53 -12.28
N GLY A 25 11.67 -2.02 -12.91
CA GLY A 25 11.55 -3.43 -13.28
C GLY A 25 10.96 -4.34 -12.22
N PHE A 26 10.26 -3.78 -11.24
CA PHE A 26 9.57 -4.56 -10.21
C PHE A 26 8.19 -5.00 -10.69
N HIS A 27 7.71 -6.12 -10.15
CA HIS A 27 6.29 -6.41 -10.15
C HIS A 27 5.66 -5.66 -8.97
N VAL A 28 4.66 -4.83 -9.24
CA VAL A 28 4.06 -3.94 -8.25
C VAL A 28 2.65 -4.40 -7.90
N VAL A 29 2.41 -4.60 -6.61
CA VAL A 29 1.07 -4.84 -6.07
C VAL A 29 0.67 -3.58 -5.30
N GLY A 30 -0.32 -2.86 -5.81
CA GLY A 30 -0.89 -1.70 -5.14
C GLY A 30 -2.09 -2.11 -4.31
N MET A 31 -2.24 -1.53 -3.12
CA MET A 31 -3.34 -1.82 -2.22
C MET A 31 -3.85 -0.51 -1.62
N ASP A 32 -5.16 -0.31 -1.64
CA ASP A 32 -5.79 0.90 -1.09
C ASP A 32 -7.24 0.62 -0.77
N ASN A 33 -7.78 1.24 0.28
CA ASN A 33 -9.20 1.16 0.57
C ASN A 33 -10.01 2.28 -0.10
N LEU A 34 -9.34 3.23 -0.74
CA LEU A 34 -9.92 4.34 -1.50
C LEU A 34 -10.72 5.34 -0.64
N ILE A 35 -10.53 5.35 0.69
CA ILE A 35 -11.22 6.32 1.55
C ILE A 35 -10.69 7.73 1.27
N THR A 36 -9.36 7.89 1.18
CA THR A 36 -8.74 9.18 0.85
C THR A 36 -8.02 9.16 -0.48
N GLY A 37 -7.65 7.98 -0.98
CA GLY A 37 -7.00 7.82 -2.27
C GLY A 37 -7.99 7.91 -3.43
N ASN A 38 -7.46 8.17 -4.63
CA ASN A 38 -8.26 8.26 -5.84
C ASN A 38 -7.75 7.25 -6.85
N ILE A 39 -8.61 6.32 -7.27
CA ILE A 39 -8.26 5.27 -8.22
C ILE A 39 -7.75 5.85 -9.56
N ASN A 40 -8.16 7.07 -9.92
CA ASN A 40 -7.68 7.72 -11.12
C ASN A 40 -6.18 7.98 -11.11
N ASN A 41 -5.56 8.04 -9.93
CA ASN A 41 -4.10 8.16 -9.81
C ASN A 41 -3.38 6.92 -10.33
N LEU A 42 -4.06 5.80 -10.46
CA LEU A 42 -3.51 4.52 -10.90
C LEU A 42 -4.05 4.07 -12.26
N SER A 43 -4.98 4.81 -12.85
CA SER A 43 -5.67 4.38 -14.07
C SER A 43 -4.73 4.06 -15.22
N HIS A 44 -3.63 4.81 -15.35
CA HIS A 44 -2.63 4.60 -16.41
C HIS A 44 -1.81 3.32 -16.20
N LEU A 45 -1.87 2.71 -15.02
CA LEU A 45 -1.11 1.50 -14.69
C LEU A 45 -1.91 0.21 -14.88
N PHE A 46 -3.24 0.28 -14.96
CA PHE A 46 -4.05 -0.93 -15.09
C PHE A 46 -3.72 -1.76 -16.34
N PRO A 47 -3.38 -1.19 -17.50
CA PRO A 47 -2.96 -1.98 -18.64
C PRO A 47 -1.59 -2.64 -18.47
N GLU A 48 -0.78 -2.22 -17.49
CA GLU A 48 0.56 -2.73 -17.31
C GLU A 48 0.56 -4.17 -16.80
N LYS A 49 1.34 -5.04 -17.46
CA LYS A 49 1.40 -6.46 -17.17
C LYS A 49 1.88 -6.76 -15.75
N HIS A 50 2.81 -5.94 -15.25
CA HIS A 50 3.45 -6.18 -13.95
C HIS A 50 2.87 -5.32 -12.84
N PHE A 51 1.64 -4.82 -13.01
CA PHE A 51 0.91 -4.09 -12.00
C PHE A 51 -0.39 -4.80 -11.65
N GLU A 52 -0.65 -4.98 -10.34
CA GLU A 52 -1.90 -5.50 -9.80
C GLU A 52 -2.43 -4.53 -8.76
N PHE A 53 -3.73 -4.37 -8.67
CA PHE A 53 -4.35 -3.53 -7.66
C PHE A 53 -5.36 -4.33 -6.85
N TYR A 54 -5.29 -4.20 -5.53
CA TYR A 54 -6.24 -4.78 -4.59
C TYR A 54 -6.95 -3.67 -3.85
N HIS A 55 -8.27 -3.60 -4.00
CA HIS A 55 -9.12 -2.73 -3.19
C HIS A 55 -9.33 -3.45 -1.85
N HIS A 56 -8.55 -3.07 -0.84
CA HIS A 56 -8.51 -3.78 0.44
C HIS A 56 -8.14 -2.82 1.57
N ASP A 57 -8.70 -3.08 2.74
CA ASP A 57 -8.42 -2.33 3.96
C ASP A 57 -7.32 -3.09 4.74
N VAL A 58 -6.16 -2.45 4.94
CA VAL A 58 -5.02 -3.08 5.62
C VAL A 58 -5.27 -3.35 7.09
N SER A 59 -6.33 -2.77 7.69
CA SER A 59 -6.75 -3.12 9.05
C SER A 59 -7.38 -4.51 9.12
N LYS A 60 -7.69 -5.11 7.97
CA LYS A 60 -8.14 -6.49 7.84
C LYS A 60 -6.95 -7.37 7.47
N PHE A 61 -7.14 -8.70 7.57
CA PHE A 61 -6.08 -9.64 7.19
C PHE A 61 -5.57 -9.37 5.78
N VAL A 62 -4.25 -9.29 5.64
CA VAL A 62 -3.60 -9.01 4.37
C VAL A 62 -2.90 -10.26 3.85
N HIS A 63 -3.23 -10.65 2.62
CA HIS A 63 -2.59 -11.77 1.95
C HIS A 63 -2.18 -11.36 0.53
N VAL A 64 -0.96 -11.71 0.15
CA VAL A 64 -0.45 -11.52 -1.20
C VAL A 64 0.12 -12.86 -1.67
N PRO A 65 -0.41 -13.43 -2.76
CA PRO A 65 0.10 -14.71 -3.27
C PRO A 65 1.55 -14.62 -3.75
N GLY A 66 2.29 -15.70 -3.61
CA GLY A 66 3.65 -15.81 -4.12
C GLY A 66 4.68 -15.11 -3.24
N ASP A 67 5.90 -15.00 -3.76
CA ASP A 67 6.99 -14.35 -3.07
C ASP A 67 6.80 -12.84 -3.02
N LEU A 68 7.34 -12.22 -1.99
CA LEU A 68 7.26 -10.77 -1.79
C LEU A 68 8.60 -10.30 -1.20
N ASP A 69 9.22 -9.31 -1.83
CA ASP A 69 10.54 -8.84 -1.44
C ASP A 69 10.49 -7.59 -0.57
N TYR A 70 9.56 -6.67 -0.87
CA TYR A 70 9.45 -5.40 -0.16
C TYR A 70 8.00 -5.05 0.11
N ILE A 71 7.78 -4.37 1.24
CA ILE A 71 6.49 -3.79 1.59
C ILE A 71 6.71 -2.32 1.93
N LEU A 72 6.02 -1.43 1.22
CA LEU A 72 6.03 0.00 1.50
C LEU A 72 4.65 0.39 2.04
N HIS A 73 4.58 0.70 3.33
CA HIS A 73 3.32 0.97 4.00
C HIS A 73 3.06 2.47 4.08
N PHE A 74 2.20 2.96 3.18
CA PHE A 74 1.81 4.36 3.09
C PHE A 74 0.30 4.55 3.28
N ALA A 75 -0.42 3.51 3.71
CA ALA A 75 -1.88 3.51 3.85
C ALA A 75 -2.31 4.19 5.15
N SER A 76 -2.11 5.49 5.24
CA SER A 76 -2.56 6.28 6.38
C SER A 76 -2.95 7.67 5.90
N PRO A 77 -4.08 8.24 6.37
CA PRO A 77 -4.37 9.64 6.08
C PRO A 77 -3.24 10.53 6.58
N ALA A 78 -2.66 11.32 5.68
CA ALA A 78 -1.49 12.16 5.99
C ALA A 78 -1.86 13.60 6.28
N SER A 79 -3.08 14.02 5.94
CA SER A 79 -3.56 15.39 6.16
C SER A 79 -4.18 15.52 7.56
N PRO A 80 -3.90 16.59 8.31
CA PRO A 80 -4.60 16.84 9.58
C PRO A 80 -6.12 16.89 9.43
N ILE A 81 -6.63 17.35 8.30
CA ILE A 81 -8.07 17.34 8.03
C ILE A 81 -8.60 15.92 8.01
N ASP A 82 -7.86 14.99 7.38
CA ASP A 82 -8.24 13.59 7.32
C ASP A 82 -8.19 12.93 8.71
N TYR A 83 -7.17 13.22 9.52
CA TYR A 83 -7.08 12.72 10.90
C TYR A 83 -8.30 13.13 11.73
N LEU A 84 -8.70 14.39 11.61
CA LEU A 84 -9.79 14.93 12.40
C LEU A 84 -11.15 14.40 11.96
N LYS A 85 -11.31 14.12 10.65
CA LYS A 85 -12.57 13.58 10.14
C LYS A 85 -12.71 12.09 10.38
N MET A 86 -11.60 11.34 10.44
CA MET A 86 -11.61 9.87 10.52
C MET A 86 -10.65 9.36 11.58
N PRO A 87 -10.83 9.75 12.87
CA PRO A 87 -9.88 9.36 13.90
C PRO A 87 -9.83 7.86 14.14
N ILE A 88 -10.96 7.16 14.09
CA ILE A 88 -11.02 5.71 14.30
C ILE A 88 -10.35 4.98 13.14
N GLN A 89 -10.59 5.39 11.90
CA GLN A 89 -9.95 4.81 10.72
C GLN A 89 -8.45 5.03 10.75
N THR A 90 -8.00 6.21 11.14
CA THR A 90 -6.58 6.53 11.28
C THR A 90 -5.91 5.61 12.30
N MET A 91 -6.55 5.41 13.46
CA MET A 91 -6.05 4.49 14.48
C MET A 91 -5.96 3.05 13.98
N LYS A 92 -7.00 2.57 13.30
CA LYS A 92 -7.03 1.20 12.78
C LYS A 92 -5.91 0.96 11.76
N VAL A 93 -5.71 1.89 10.84
CA VAL A 93 -4.63 1.75 9.84
C VAL A 93 -3.28 1.84 10.54
N GLY A 94 -3.11 2.74 11.50
CA GLY A 94 -1.86 2.89 12.23
C GLY A 94 -1.52 1.68 13.10
N ALA A 95 -2.50 1.13 13.82
CA ALA A 95 -2.27 0.02 14.74
C ALA A 95 -2.44 -1.35 14.07
N LEU A 96 -3.61 -1.62 13.51
CA LEU A 96 -3.93 -2.93 12.93
C LEU A 96 -3.25 -3.11 11.57
N GLY A 97 -3.20 -2.06 10.75
CA GLY A 97 -2.55 -2.11 9.45
C GLY A 97 -1.07 -2.43 9.58
N THR A 98 -0.38 -1.72 10.46
CA THR A 98 1.04 -1.97 10.72
C THR A 98 1.27 -3.38 11.25
N HIS A 99 0.43 -3.83 12.19
CA HIS A 99 0.50 -5.19 12.73
C HIS A 99 0.35 -6.23 11.61
N ASN A 100 -0.66 -6.07 10.76
CA ASN A 100 -0.92 -7.01 9.68
C ASN A 100 0.22 -7.07 8.67
N LEU A 101 0.82 -5.91 8.35
CA LEU A 101 1.92 -5.86 7.40
C LEU A 101 3.22 -6.37 8.00
N CYS A 102 3.45 -6.17 9.29
CA CYS A 102 4.57 -6.81 9.98
C CYS A 102 4.45 -8.34 9.93
N GLY A 103 3.24 -8.86 10.13
CA GLY A 103 2.97 -10.29 10.02
C GLY A 103 3.24 -10.81 8.59
N LEU A 104 2.78 -10.07 7.58
CA LEU A 104 3.03 -10.44 6.20
C LEU A 104 4.54 -10.39 5.87
N ALA A 105 5.23 -9.35 6.32
CA ALA A 105 6.67 -9.21 6.11
C ALA A 105 7.43 -10.38 6.71
N LYS A 106 7.05 -10.80 7.92
CA LYS A 106 7.67 -11.95 8.59
C LYS A 106 7.40 -13.24 7.81
N ALA A 107 6.16 -13.46 7.39
CA ALA A 107 5.77 -14.67 6.66
C ALA A 107 6.48 -14.77 5.30
N LYS A 108 6.67 -13.65 4.62
CA LYS A 108 7.29 -13.59 3.29
C LYS A 108 8.79 -13.33 3.34
N LYS A 109 9.35 -13.05 4.51
CA LYS A 109 10.75 -12.61 4.68
C LYS A 109 11.03 -11.36 3.86
N ALA A 110 10.06 -10.46 3.81
CA ALA A 110 10.15 -9.20 3.06
C ALA A 110 10.65 -8.07 3.95
N ARG A 111 11.26 -7.07 3.34
CA ARG A 111 11.67 -5.85 4.05
C ARG A 111 10.49 -4.89 4.10
N LEU A 112 10.27 -4.30 5.26
CA LEU A 112 9.14 -3.38 5.49
C LEU A 112 9.64 -1.98 5.75
N LEU A 113 9.10 -1.02 4.97
CA LEU A 113 9.28 0.41 5.19
C LEU A 113 7.93 1.02 5.54
N ILE A 114 7.87 1.76 6.65
CA ILE A 114 6.65 2.42 7.10
C ILE A 114 6.85 3.92 7.01
N ALA A 115 5.92 4.62 6.35
CA ALA A 115 5.89 6.07 6.36
C ALA A 115 5.38 6.52 7.73
N SER A 116 6.18 7.30 8.42
CA SER A 116 5.87 7.82 9.75
C SER A 116 5.93 9.34 9.76
N THR A 117 5.18 9.93 10.65
CA THR A 117 5.19 11.38 10.85
C THR A 117 6.01 11.77 12.07
#